data_0d817b5dd7e04d742ce9cb33c656cc07
#
_entry.id   0d817b5dd7e04d742ce9cb33c656cc07
#
_cell.length_a   1.000
_cell.length_b   1.000
_cell.length_c   1.000
_cell.angle_alpha   90.00
_cell.angle_beta   90.00
_cell.angle_gamma   90.00
#
_symmetry.space_group_name_H-M   'P 1'
#
loop_
_entity.id
_entity.type
_entity.pdbx_description
1 polymer ?
#
loop_
_entity_poly.entity_id
_entity_poly.type
_entity_poly.pdbx_seq_one_letter_code
_entity_poly.pdbx_strand_id
1 'polypeptide(L)'
;MERYELIAPCHFGLEAVLKKEVVDLGYEVTEVENGRVTFIGDAEAICRANIFLRTAERVLLKVGSFKAVTFDELFEATRAIPWEKYLPKDGKCWVKKASSISSKLFSPSDIQRIMKKAIARHMQEYYDLDRMPETGNEYPLRVFFYKDQVTVGIDTSGESLHKRGYRQMTSKAPITETLAAALILLTPWKADRILVDPFCGSGTFPIEAAMIAANMAPGMNRSFLSESWTNLIPKKCWYDAIDEATEMVDDTVKVDIQGYDIDGEVIKAARENAERAGVDHMIHFQERPVAQLSHPKKYGFIITNPPYGERIEEKKNLPALYKTLGERFKALDSWSMYLITAYEDAERYIGRKADKNRKIYNGMMKTYYYQFMGPKPPRRKTGDQVEA
;
A
#
# COMPACT_ATOMS: atom_id res chain seq x y z
N MET A 1 -28.62 6.06 -3.25
CA MET A 1 -27.72 4.89 -3.20
C MET A 1 -27.47 4.52 -1.77
N GLU A 2 -27.37 3.24 -1.49
CA GLU A 2 -27.04 2.76 -0.15
C GLU A 2 -25.62 3.19 0.24
N ARG A 3 -25.44 3.70 1.45
CA ARG A 3 -24.13 4.16 1.94
C ARG A 3 -23.53 3.12 2.88
N TYR A 4 -22.27 2.88 2.74
CA TYR A 4 -21.49 1.92 3.49
C TYR A 4 -20.36 2.60 4.25
N GLU A 5 -19.99 2.03 5.39
CA GLU A 5 -18.69 2.29 5.99
C GLU A 5 -17.65 1.36 5.35
N LEU A 6 -16.58 1.95 4.83
CA LEU A 6 -15.46 1.22 4.23
C LEU A 6 -14.22 1.39 5.08
N ILE A 7 -13.47 0.30 5.27
CA ILE A 7 -12.22 0.31 6.03
C ILE A 7 -11.07 0.01 5.08
N ALA A 8 -10.08 0.88 5.06
CA ALA A 8 -8.83 0.68 4.34
C ALA A 8 -7.68 0.47 5.33
N PRO A 9 -7.21 -0.77 5.57
CA PRO A 9 -6.00 -1.03 6.31
C PRO A 9 -4.75 -0.56 5.56
N CYS A 10 -3.75 -0.05 6.29
CA CYS A 10 -2.46 0.37 5.75
C CYS A 10 -1.32 -0.04 6.69
N HIS A 11 -0.08 0.19 6.26
CA HIS A 11 1.07 0.07 7.14
C HIS A 11 0.97 1.06 8.31
N PHE A 12 1.27 0.58 9.51
CA PHE A 12 1.25 1.39 10.73
C PHE A 12 2.17 2.60 10.62
N GLY A 13 1.64 3.78 10.95
CA GLY A 13 2.34 5.06 10.87
C GLY A 13 2.17 5.78 9.51
N LEU A 14 1.40 5.19 8.57
CA LEU A 14 1.12 5.77 7.26
C LEU A 14 -0.35 6.19 7.08
N GLU A 15 -1.13 6.16 8.15
CA GLU A 15 -2.57 6.47 8.13
C GLU A 15 -2.86 7.87 7.58
N ALA A 16 -1.99 8.85 7.85
CA ALA A 16 -2.14 10.21 7.34
C ALA A 16 -2.01 10.30 5.82
N VAL A 17 -1.16 9.44 5.21
CA VAL A 17 -1.00 9.37 3.76
C VAL A 17 -2.27 8.78 3.14
N LEU A 18 -2.72 7.64 3.67
CA LEU A 18 -3.95 7.01 3.20
C LEU A 18 -5.18 7.89 3.40
N LYS A 19 -5.30 8.57 4.56
CA LYS A 19 -6.37 9.55 4.79
C LYS A 19 -6.41 10.60 3.67
N LYS A 20 -5.24 11.13 3.29
CA LYS A 20 -5.16 12.12 2.21
C LYS A 20 -5.65 11.53 0.88
N GLU A 21 -5.25 10.32 0.53
CA GLU A 21 -5.73 9.65 -0.69
C GLU A 21 -7.26 9.50 -0.71
N VAL A 22 -7.87 9.08 0.42
CA VAL A 22 -9.32 8.93 0.55
C VAL A 22 -10.04 10.27 0.38
N VAL A 23 -9.52 11.34 0.98
CA VAL A 23 -10.07 12.71 0.84
C VAL A 23 -9.90 13.23 -0.58
N ASP A 24 -8.74 13.01 -1.21
CA ASP A 24 -8.46 13.40 -2.59
C ASP A 24 -9.39 12.68 -3.59
N LEU A 25 -9.84 11.45 -3.27
CA LEU A 25 -10.88 10.72 -4.04
C LEU A 25 -12.30 11.25 -3.80
N GLY A 26 -12.49 12.22 -2.89
CA GLY A 26 -13.78 12.86 -2.61
C GLY A 26 -14.61 12.17 -1.52
N TYR A 27 -14.04 11.26 -0.73
CA TYR A 27 -14.77 10.54 0.33
C TYR A 27 -14.54 11.15 1.71
N GLU A 28 -15.60 11.10 2.53
CA GLU A 28 -15.57 11.56 3.93
C GLU A 28 -14.93 10.51 4.83
N VAL A 29 -13.83 10.89 5.49
CA VAL A 29 -13.17 10.05 6.50
C VAL A 29 -13.86 10.22 7.83
N THR A 30 -14.39 9.14 8.40
CA THR A 30 -15.08 9.12 9.68
C THR A 30 -14.18 8.77 10.85
N GLU A 31 -13.17 7.91 10.62
CA GLU A 31 -12.29 7.45 11.68
C GLU A 31 -10.88 7.15 11.17
N VAL A 32 -9.87 7.49 11.97
CA VAL A 32 -8.47 7.14 11.73
C VAL A 32 -7.95 6.43 12.96
N GLU A 33 -7.62 5.17 12.81
CA GLU A 33 -7.05 4.34 13.86
C GLU A 33 -5.67 3.83 13.45
N ASN A 34 -4.96 3.26 14.40
CA ASN A 34 -3.66 2.65 14.11
C ASN A 34 -3.76 1.58 13.02
N GLY A 35 -3.14 1.85 11.87
CA GLY A 35 -3.07 0.93 10.73
C GLY A 35 -4.33 0.87 9.88
N ARG A 36 -5.30 1.80 10.02
CA ARG A 36 -6.49 1.84 9.17
C ARG A 36 -7.19 3.20 9.13
N VAL A 37 -7.89 3.43 8.04
CA VAL A 37 -8.76 4.59 7.81
C VAL A 37 -10.16 4.10 7.47
N THR A 38 -11.19 4.64 8.13
CA THR A 38 -12.59 4.35 7.84
C THR A 38 -13.23 5.58 7.18
N PHE A 39 -14.02 5.35 6.14
CA PHE A 39 -14.66 6.38 5.36
C PHE A 39 -16.04 5.95 4.86
N ILE A 40 -16.86 6.90 4.45
CA ILE A 40 -18.20 6.64 3.93
C ILE A 40 -18.17 6.65 2.40
N GLY A 41 -18.81 5.64 1.80
CA GLY A 41 -18.99 5.53 0.37
C GLY A 41 -20.21 4.70 -0.01
N ASP A 42 -20.32 4.38 -1.28
CA ASP A 42 -21.35 3.51 -1.86
C ASP A 42 -20.70 2.39 -2.67
N ALA A 43 -21.46 1.72 -3.54
CA ALA A 43 -20.94 0.67 -4.40
C ALA A 43 -19.81 1.17 -5.34
N GLU A 44 -19.94 2.40 -5.85
CA GLU A 44 -18.90 3.03 -6.67
C GLU A 44 -17.62 3.28 -5.86
N ALA A 45 -17.77 3.73 -4.61
CA ALA A 45 -16.64 3.94 -3.72
C ALA A 45 -15.83 2.66 -3.44
N ILE A 46 -16.48 1.49 -3.39
CA ILE A 46 -15.77 0.20 -3.28
C ILE A 46 -14.87 -0.02 -4.50
N CYS A 47 -15.39 0.21 -5.70
CA CYS A 47 -14.65 0.05 -6.95
C CYS A 47 -13.48 1.04 -7.03
N ARG A 48 -13.76 2.33 -6.85
CA ARG A 48 -12.75 3.40 -6.91
C ARG A 48 -11.67 3.24 -5.84
N ALA A 49 -12.04 2.90 -4.61
CA ALA A 49 -11.05 2.68 -3.55
C ALA A 49 -10.11 1.51 -3.86
N ASN A 50 -10.60 0.40 -4.41
CA ASN A 50 -9.76 -0.73 -4.81
C ASN A 50 -8.82 -0.37 -5.98
N ILE A 51 -9.28 0.45 -6.93
CA ILE A 51 -8.50 0.83 -8.12
C ILE A 51 -7.49 1.92 -7.81
N PHE A 52 -7.87 2.96 -7.07
CA PHE A 52 -7.08 4.19 -6.92
C PHE A 52 -6.19 4.26 -5.68
N LEU A 53 -6.54 3.59 -4.56
CA LEU A 53 -5.76 3.71 -3.34
C LEU A 53 -4.40 3.01 -3.47
N ARG A 54 -3.33 3.81 -3.42
CA ARG A 54 -1.94 3.34 -3.57
C ARG A 54 -1.38 2.75 -2.30
N THR A 55 -1.82 3.27 -1.14
CA THR A 55 -1.22 2.95 0.16
C THR A 55 -2.09 2.05 1.04
N ALA A 56 -3.31 1.75 0.60
CA ALA A 56 -4.17 0.76 1.24
C ALA A 56 -3.71 -0.67 0.93
N GLU A 57 -3.73 -1.53 1.95
CA GLU A 57 -3.48 -2.98 1.77
C GLU A 57 -4.70 -3.72 1.23
N ARG A 58 -5.90 -3.19 1.53
CA ARG A 58 -7.21 -3.73 1.15
C ARG A 58 -8.29 -2.66 1.28
N VAL A 59 -9.47 -2.99 0.76
CA VAL A 59 -10.72 -2.28 1.03
C VAL A 59 -11.69 -3.29 1.62
N LEU A 60 -12.23 -3.00 2.80
CA LEU A 60 -13.19 -3.85 3.50
C LEU A 60 -14.53 -3.14 3.61
N LEU A 61 -15.61 -3.86 3.32
CA LEU A 61 -16.97 -3.41 3.62
C LEU A 61 -17.26 -3.71 5.09
N LYS A 62 -17.38 -2.69 5.94
CA LYS A 62 -17.70 -2.85 7.37
C LYS A 62 -19.16 -3.27 7.53
N VAL A 63 -19.39 -4.39 8.17
CA VAL A 63 -20.73 -4.95 8.36
C VAL A 63 -21.19 -4.96 9.82
N GLY A 64 -20.26 -4.76 10.76
CA GLY A 64 -20.60 -4.70 12.18
C GLY A 64 -19.44 -4.20 13.04
N SER A 65 -19.84 -3.60 14.18
CA SER A 65 -18.92 -3.26 15.26
C SER A 65 -19.66 -3.40 16.59
N PHE A 66 -19.10 -4.18 17.52
CA PHE A 66 -19.70 -4.48 18.81
C PHE A 66 -18.67 -4.88 19.85
N LYS A 67 -19.03 -4.93 21.11
CA LYS A 67 -18.16 -5.43 22.18
C LYS A 67 -18.44 -6.91 22.45
N ALA A 68 -17.39 -7.70 22.65
CA ALA A 68 -17.51 -9.09 23.06
C ALA A 68 -16.32 -9.50 23.95
N VAL A 69 -16.64 -9.99 25.15
CA VAL A 69 -15.67 -10.49 26.14
C VAL A 69 -15.80 -11.98 26.40
N THR A 70 -16.86 -12.61 25.88
CA THR A 70 -17.12 -14.04 25.90
C THR A 70 -17.45 -14.57 24.51
N PHE A 71 -17.33 -15.89 24.30
CA PHE A 71 -17.71 -16.52 23.02
C PHE A 71 -19.22 -16.48 22.79
N ASP A 72 -20.04 -16.48 23.82
CA ASP A 72 -21.48 -16.34 23.70
C ASP A 72 -21.87 -14.93 23.23
N GLU A 73 -21.26 -13.89 23.80
CA GLU A 73 -21.45 -12.52 23.33
C GLU A 73 -20.98 -12.35 21.87
N LEU A 74 -19.84 -12.95 21.52
CA LEU A 74 -19.34 -12.95 20.14
C LEU A 74 -20.32 -13.64 19.20
N PHE A 75 -20.87 -14.80 19.59
CA PHE A 75 -21.84 -15.55 18.79
C PHE A 75 -23.11 -14.75 18.57
N GLU A 76 -23.77 -14.26 19.64
CA GLU A 76 -25.03 -13.54 19.54
C GLU A 76 -24.90 -12.21 18.80
N ALA A 77 -23.85 -11.42 19.08
CA ALA A 77 -23.61 -10.18 18.37
C ALA A 77 -23.28 -10.40 16.88
N THR A 78 -22.52 -11.44 16.55
CA THR A 78 -22.27 -11.82 15.15
C THR A 78 -23.56 -12.26 14.45
N ARG A 79 -24.39 -13.08 15.13
CA ARG A 79 -25.67 -13.54 14.58
C ARG A 79 -26.65 -12.38 14.36
N ALA A 80 -26.61 -11.33 15.18
CA ALA A 80 -27.48 -10.17 15.07
C ALA A 80 -27.14 -9.25 13.88
N ILE A 81 -25.99 -9.39 13.22
CA ILE A 81 -25.67 -8.66 12.00
C ILE A 81 -26.63 -9.10 10.88
N PRO A 82 -27.23 -8.18 10.10
CA PRO A 82 -28.17 -8.51 9.02
C PRO A 82 -27.43 -9.04 7.77
N TRP A 83 -26.92 -10.26 7.87
CA TRP A 83 -26.07 -10.89 6.86
C TRP A 83 -26.74 -11.01 5.49
N GLU A 84 -28.06 -11.17 5.43
CA GLU A 84 -28.85 -11.24 4.20
C GLU A 84 -28.74 -9.99 3.32
N LYS A 85 -28.38 -8.85 3.90
CA LYS A 85 -28.11 -7.62 3.14
C LYS A 85 -26.84 -7.70 2.32
N TYR A 86 -25.89 -8.51 2.76
CA TYR A 86 -24.55 -8.61 2.17
C TYR A 86 -24.34 -9.91 1.41
N LEU A 87 -24.91 -11.01 1.92
CA LEU A 87 -24.65 -12.36 1.44
C LEU A 87 -25.88 -12.92 0.72
N PRO A 88 -25.75 -13.39 -0.53
CA PRO A 88 -26.80 -14.15 -1.18
C PRO A 88 -26.96 -15.54 -0.52
N LYS A 89 -28.10 -16.20 -0.79
CA LYS A 89 -28.46 -17.51 -0.22
C LYS A 89 -27.38 -18.58 -0.37
N ASP A 90 -26.62 -18.55 -1.46
CA ASP A 90 -25.58 -19.52 -1.81
C ASP A 90 -24.16 -18.99 -1.55
N GLY A 91 -24.01 -17.77 -1.00
CA GLY A 91 -22.74 -17.15 -0.72
C GLY A 91 -21.86 -17.95 0.24
N LYS A 92 -20.58 -18.10 -0.10
CA LYS A 92 -19.59 -18.78 0.75
C LYS A 92 -18.89 -17.76 1.63
N CYS A 93 -19.21 -17.76 2.92
CA CYS A 93 -18.70 -16.82 3.90
C CYS A 93 -17.87 -17.50 5.00
N TRP A 94 -16.70 -16.96 5.28
CA TRP A 94 -15.83 -17.44 6.37
C TRP A 94 -14.91 -16.34 6.88
N VAL A 95 -14.46 -16.46 8.13
CA VAL A 95 -13.44 -15.56 8.68
C VAL A 95 -12.05 -15.98 8.17
N LYS A 96 -11.51 -15.25 7.19
CA LYS A 96 -10.18 -15.50 6.60
C LYS A 96 -9.05 -15.12 7.55
N LYS A 97 -9.24 -14.03 8.32
CA LYS A 97 -8.26 -13.56 9.29
C LYS A 97 -8.95 -12.91 10.48
N ALA A 98 -8.57 -13.34 11.67
CA ALA A 98 -8.91 -12.68 12.92
C ALA A 98 -7.61 -12.18 13.58
N SER A 99 -7.62 -10.95 14.05
CA SER A 99 -6.53 -10.37 14.86
C SER A 99 -7.09 -9.87 16.18
N SER A 100 -6.37 -10.12 17.28
CA SER A 100 -6.80 -9.70 18.61
C SER A 100 -5.66 -9.05 19.35
N ILE A 101 -5.88 -7.84 19.82
CA ILE A 101 -4.92 -7.03 20.57
C ILE A 101 -5.58 -6.56 21.87
N SER A 102 -4.94 -6.84 23.01
CA SER A 102 -5.41 -6.41 24.33
C SER A 102 -6.87 -6.76 24.61
N SER A 103 -7.33 -7.92 24.15
CA SER A 103 -8.71 -8.40 24.29
C SER A 103 -8.76 -9.75 24.97
N LYS A 104 -9.90 -10.08 25.63
CA LYS A 104 -10.12 -11.34 26.32
C LYS A 104 -10.20 -12.52 25.38
N LEU A 105 -10.84 -12.34 24.22
CA LEU A 105 -10.89 -13.34 23.17
C LEU A 105 -9.66 -13.16 22.26
N PHE A 106 -8.69 -14.07 22.35
CA PHE A 106 -7.40 -13.96 21.67
C PHE A 106 -7.05 -15.12 20.73
N SER A 107 -7.85 -16.21 20.74
CA SER A 107 -7.62 -17.38 19.86
C SER A 107 -8.24 -17.12 18.47
N PRO A 108 -7.46 -16.91 17.39
CA PRO A 108 -8.01 -16.68 16.06
C PRO A 108 -8.85 -17.86 15.56
N SER A 109 -8.47 -19.10 15.84
CA SER A 109 -9.19 -20.29 15.41
C SER A 109 -10.56 -20.43 16.06
N ASP A 110 -10.66 -20.09 17.37
CA ASP A 110 -11.93 -20.13 18.08
C ASP A 110 -12.87 -19.01 17.61
N ILE A 111 -12.33 -17.79 17.44
CA ILE A 111 -13.07 -16.66 16.87
C ILE A 111 -13.65 -17.05 15.49
N GLN A 112 -12.82 -17.62 14.60
CA GLN A 112 -13.23 -18.05 13.27
C GLN A 112 -14.36 -19.08 13.32
N ARG A 113 -14.22 -20.09 14.17
CA ARG A 113 -15.20 -21.17 14.35
C ARG A 113 -16.54 -20.66 14.89
N ILE A 114 -16.51 -19.82 15.92
CA ILE A 114 -17.72 -19.26 16.55
C ILE A 114 -18.45 -18.33 15.59
N MET A 115 -17.73 -17.42 14.93
CA MET A 115 -18.34 -16.50 13.98
C MET A 115 -18.92 -17.23 12.77
N LYS A 116 -18.22 -18.24 12.21
CA LYS A 116 -18.76 -19.04 11.10
C LYS A 116 -20.08 -19.70 11.50
N LYS A 117 -20.17 -20.26 12.71
CA LYS A 117 -21.39 -20.88 13.23
C LYS A 117 -22.52 -19.87 13.40
N ALA A 118 -22.23 -18.66 13.91
CA ALA A 118 -23.20 -17.59 14.11
C ALA A 118 -23.80 -17.10 12.77
N ILE A 119 -22.94 -16.88 11.77
CA ILE A 119 -23.34 -16.47 10.42
C ILE A 119 -24.22 -17.55 9.77
N ALA A 120 -23.78 -18.80 9.80
CA ALA A 120 -24.53 -19.91 9.26
C ALA A 120 -25.94 -20.02 9.91
N ARG A 121 -26.01 -19.85 11.23
CA ARG A 121 -27.28 -19.89 11.96
C ARG A 121 -28.25 -18.78 11.53
N HIS A 122 -27.75 -17.53 11.42
CA HIS A 122 -28.53 -16.39 10.92
C HIS A 122 -29.09 -16.66 9.51
N MET A 123 -28.21 -17.06 8.58
CA MET A 123 -28.59 -17.28 7.19
C MET A 123 -29.56 -18.46 7.02
N GLN A 124 -29.39 -19.54 7.81
CA GLN A 124 -30.31 -20.67 7.84
C GLN A 124 -31.70 -20.24 8.30
N GLU A 125 -31.80 -19.46 9.38
CA GLU A 125 -33.05 -18.93 9.90
C GLU A 125 -33.72 -17.97 8.91
N TYR A 126 -32.96 -17.08 8.28
CA TYR A 126 -33.50 -16.10 7.35
C TYR A 126 -34.02 -16.72 6.04
N TYR A 127 -33.30 -17.69 5.48
CA TYR A 127 -33.61 -18.31 4.19
C TYR A 127 -34.39 -19.64 4.33
N ASP A 128 -34.74 -20.05 5.54
CA ASP A 128 -35.39 -21.34 5.84
C ASP A 128 -34.59 -22.51 5.23
N LEU A 129 -33.36 -22.69 5.68
CA LEU A 129 -32.43 -23.69 5.17
C LEU A 129 -31.94 -24.61 6.27
N ASP A 130 -31.88 -25.90 6.00
CA ASP A 130 -31.21 -26.86 6.89
C ASP A 130 -29.71 -26.69 6.89
N ARG A 131 -29.15 -26.35 5.71
CA ARG A 131 -27.71 -26.16 5.51
C ARG A 131 -27.44 -25.08 4.47
N MET A 132 -26.37 -24.27 4.71
CA MET A 132 -25.89 -23.33 3.72
C MET A 132 -25.27 -24.05 2.51
N PRO A 133 -25.66 -23.70 1.27
CA PRO A 133 -25.14 -24.34 0.06
C PRO A 133 -23.64 -24.06 -0.15
N GLU A 134 -23.18 -22.85 0.14
CA GLU A 134 -21.80 -22.36 -0.04
C GLU A 134 -21.24 -22.61 -1.47
N THR A 135 -22.10 -22.55 -2.49
CA THR A 135 -21.76 -22.83 -3.91
C THR A 135 -21.56 -21.58 -4.75
N GLY A 136 -21.92 -20.42 -4.23
CA GLY A 136 -21.83 -19.13 -4.90
C GLY A 136 -20.50 -18.41 -4.67
N ASN A 137 -20.54 -17.09 -4.81
CA ASN A 137 -19.36 -16.22 -4.65
C ASN A 137 -18.78 -16.26 -3.24
N GLU A 138 -17.50 -15.96 -3.14
CA GLU A 138 -16.75 -15.94 -1.88
C GLU A 138 -16.83 -14.58 -1.20
N TYR A 139 -17.09 -14.59 0.12
CA TYR A 139 -17.19 -13.40 0.99
C TYR A 139 -16.27 -13.59 2.22
N PRO A 140 -14.95 -13.47 2.06
CA PRO A 140 -14.01 -13.65 3.17
C PRO A 140 -14.08 -12.48 4.13
N LEU A 141 -14.14 -12.77 5.43
CA LEU A 141 -14.18 -11.78 6.50
C LEU A 141 -12.79 -11.51 7.07
N ARG A 142 -12.58 -10.27 7.48
CA ARG A 142 -11.50 -9.86 8.36
C ARG A 142 -12.09 -9.28 9.64
N VAL A 143 -11.57 -9.75 10.76
CA VAL A 143 -12.09 -9.41 12.09
C VAL A 143 -10.97 -8.84 12.92
N PHE A 144 -11.23 -7.70 13.52
CA PHE A 144 -10.28 -6.98 14.36
C PHE A 144 -10.84 -6.86 15.77
N PHE A 145 -10.12 -7.39 16.74
CA PHE A 145 -10.36 -7.18 18.16
C PHE A 145 -9.34 -6.20 18.70
N TYR A 146 -9.81 -5.15 19.32
CA TYR A 146 -8.99 -4.19 20.04
C TYR A 146 -9.69 -3.77 21.33
N LYS A 147 -9.11 -4.09 22.49
CA LYS A 147 -9.71 -3.80 23.80
C LYS A 147 -11.15 -4.28 23.91
N ASP A 148 -11.41 -5.52 23.49
CA ASP A 148 -12.71 -6.19 23.46
C ASP A 148 -13.72 -5.58 22.46
N GLN A 149 -13.38 -4.53 21.74
CA GLN A 149 -14.18 -4.02 20.63
C GLN A 149 -13.88 -4.84 19.38
N VAL A 150 -14.92 -5.35 18.75
CA VAL A 150 -14.88 -6.17 17.54
C VAL A 150 -15.30 -5.32 16.35
N THR A 151 -14.53 -5.35 15.29
CA THR A 151 -14.90 -4.77 13.99
C THR A 151 -14.88 -5.87 12.94
N VAL A 152 -15.96 -6.00 12.18
CA VAL A 152 -16.13 -7.02 11.15
C VAL A 152 -16.21 -6.37 9.78
N GLY A 153 -15.35 -6.78 8.86
CA GLY A 153 -15.35 -6.32 7.47
C GLY A 153 -15.32 -7.48 6.47
N ILE A 154 -16.05 -7.35 5.36
CA ILE A 154 -15.97 -8.26 4.21
C ILE A 154 -14.84 -7.75 3.30
N ASP A 155 -13.91 -8.62 2.93
CA ASP A 155 -12.75 -8.29 2.09
C ASP A 155 -13.18 -8.16 0.62
N THR A 156 -13.26 -6.94 0.11
CA THR A 156 -13.67 -6.66 -1.27
C THR A 156 -12.54 -6.85 -2.27
N SER A 157 -11.30 -6.75 -1.82
CA SER A 157 -10.10 -6.76 -2.69
C SER A 157 -9.68 -8.16 -3.14
N GLY A 158 -9.82 -9.17 -2.27
CA GLY A 158 -9.35 -10.54 -2.51
C GLY A 158 -7.85 -10.71 -2.28
N GLU A 159 -7.00 -10.56 -3.27
CA GLU A 159 -5.56 -10.44 -3.09
C GLU A 159 -5.18 -9.06 -2.51
N SER A 160 -4.07 -8.98 -1.78
CA SER A 160 -3.61 -7.71 -1.21
C SER A 160 -3.32 -6.69 -2.31
N LEU A 161 -3.65 -5.41 -2.06
CA LEU A 161 -3.51 -4.35 -3.07
C LEU A 161 -2.05 -4.04 -3.44
N HIS A 162 -1.07 -4.44 -2.61
CA HIS A 162 0.34 -4.34 -3.01
C HIS A 162 0.64 -5.21 -4.26
N LYS A 163 -0.09 -6.29 -4.49
CA LYS A 163 0.04 -7.07 -5.72
C LYS A 163 -0.59 -6.32 -6.91
N ARG A 164 0.16 -5.39 -7.49
CA ARG A 164 -0.28 -4.56 -8.63
C ARG A 164 -0.44 -5.35 -9.94
N GLY A 165 0.16 -6.55 -10.02
CA GLY A 165 0.17 -7.39 -11.23
C GLY A 165 1.49 -7.33 -12.02
N TYR A 166 2.30 -6.30 -11.87
CA TYR A 166 3.53 -6.17 -12.65
C TYR A 166 4.69 -7.03 -12.15
N ARG A 167 4.76 -7.36 -10.85
CA ARG A 167 5.84 -8.14 -10.28
C ARG A 167 5.61 -9.63 -10.43
N GLN A 168 6.38 -10.30 -11.26
CA GLN A 168 6.30 -11.75 -11.43
C GLN A 168 7.47 -12.51 -10.79
N MET A 169 8.66 -11.91 -10.75
CA MET A 169 9.84 -12.51 -10.15
C MET A 169 10.30 -11.76 -8.92
N THR A 170 10.43 -12.45 -7.81
CA THR A 170 10.91 -11.91 -6.55
C THR A 170 12.31 -12.45 -6.26
N SER A 171 13.31 -11.60 -6.34
CA SER A 171 14.51 -11.77 -5.53
C SER A 171 14.16 -11.43 -4.09
N LYS A 172 14.79 -12.06 -3.10
CA LYS A 172 14.73 -11.76 -1.65
C LYS A 172 13.76 -10.64 -1.23
N ALA A 173 12.79 -10.94 -0.37
CA ALA A 173 11.76 -10.09 0.24
C ALA A 173 11.82 -8.57 -0.11
N PRO A 174 11.35 -8.14 -1.28
CA PRO A 174 11.39 -6.74 -1.67
C PRO A 174 10.39 -5.95 -0.82
N ILE A 175 10.61 -4.63 -0.74
CA ILE A 175 9.60 -3.72 -0.17
C ILE A 175 8.27 -3.89 -0.92
N THR A 176 7.14 -3.86 -0.17
CA THR A 176 5.81 -3.93 -0.81
C THR A 176 5.51 -2.64 -1.58
N GLU A 177 4.76 -2.75 -2.65
CA GLU A 177 4.40 -1.64 -3.52
C GLU A 177 3.62 -0.56 -2.77
N THR A 178 2.69 -0.95 -1.90
CA THR A 178 1.92 -0.04 -1.04
C THR A 178 2.81 0.76 -0.10
N LEU A 179 3.83 0.11 0.49
CA LEU A 179 4.79 0.79 1.34
C LEU A 179 5.68 1.73 0.51
N ALA A 180 6.20 1.28 -0.63
CA ALA A 180 7.03 2.11 -1.50
C ALA A 180 6.28 3.36 -1.98
N ALA A 181 5.04 3.22 -2.45
CA ALA A 181 4.19 4.34 -2.83
C ALA A 181 3.99 5.32 -1.67
N ALA A 182 3.68 4.83 -0.46
CA ALA A 182 3.50 5.67 0.72
C ALA A 182 4.77 6.46 1.08
N LEU A 183 5.95 5.83 0.98
CA LEU A 183 7.22 6.48 1.24
C LEU A 183 7.55 7.56 0.21
N ILE A 184 7.22 7.35 -1.06
CA ILE A 184 7.35 8.38 -2.10
C ILE A 184 6.40 9.56 -1.79
N LEU A 185 5.13 9.29 -1.48
CA LEU A 185 4.12 10.31 -1.16
C LEU A 185 4.43 11.10 0.12
N LEU A 186 5.26 10.56 1.03
CA LEU A 186 5.78 11.27 2.20
C LEU A 186 6.90 12.26 1.87
N THR A 187 7.46 12.20 0.67
CA THR A 187 8.49 13.14 0.21
C THR A 187 7.87 14.34 -0.51
N PRO A 188 8.58 15.46 -0.65
CA PRO A 188 8.17 16.56 -1.51
C PRO A 188 8.55 16.35 -2.98
N TRP A 189 8.91 15.13 -3.38
CA TRP A 189 9.24 14.82 -4.77
C TRP A 189 8.03 15.02 -5.69
N LYS A 190 8.29 15.52 -6.88
CA LYS A 190 7.33 15.66 -7.98
C LYS A 190 8.01 15.32 -9.30
N ALA A 191 7.20 15.06 -10.33
CA ALA A 191 7.64 14.61 -11.64
C ALA A 191 8.67 15.54 -12.34
N ASP A 192 8.67 16.83 -12.03
CA ASP A 192 9.62 17.82 -12.56
C ASP A 192 11.05 17.70 -11.97
N ARG A 193 11.28 16.78 -11.03
CA ARG A 193 12.56 16.59 -10.35
C ARG A 193 13.04 15.16 -10.50
N ILE A 194 14.36 15.02 -10.72
CA ILE A 194 14.98 13.70 -10.81
C ILE A 194 14.82 12.90 -9.52
N LEU A 195 14.51 11.61 -9.66
CA LEU A 195 14.50 10.61 -8.61
C LEU A 195 15.48 9.49 -8.96
N VAL A 196 16.33 9.10 -8.02
CA VAL A 196 17.27 7.99 -8.18
C VAL A 196 17.09 7.00 -7.02
N ASP A 197 16.98 5.72 -7.34
CA ASP A 197 17.13 4.63 -6.39
C ASP A 197 18.41 3.85 -6.69
N PRO A 198 19.51 4.06 -5.90
CA PRO A 198 20.78 3.38 -6.14
C PRO A 198 20.87 1.94 -5.62
N PHE A 199 19.77 1.40 -5.08
CA PHE A 199 19.59 0.01 -4.65
C PHE A 199 18.22 -0.48 -5.10
N CYS A 200 17.88 -0.29 -6.38
CA CYS A 200 16.51 -0.43 -6.86
C CYS A 200 15.96 -1.86 -6.82
N GLY A 201 16.84 -2.86 -6.72
CA GLY A 201 16.40 -4.23 -6.75
C GLY A 201 15.53 -4.52 -7.97
N SER A 202 14.36 -5.12 -7.78
CA SER A 202 13.39 -5.38 -8.85
C SER A 202 12.60 -4.15 -9.32
N GLY A 203 13.02 -2.93 -8.96
CA GLY A 203 12.50 -1.67 -9.49
C GLY A 203 11.29 -1.08 -8.76
N THR A 204 10.98 -1.50 -7.53
CA THR A 204 9.73 -1.09 -6.85
C THR A 204 9.58 0.42 -6.70
N PHE A 205 10.58 1.13 -6.16
CA PHE A 205 10.51 2.60 -6.02
C PHE A 205 10.44 3.32 -7.36
N PRO A 206 11.31 3.02 -8.35
CA PRO A 206 11.21 3.64 -9.67
C PRO A 206 9.86 3.42 -10.35
N ILE A 207 9.31 2.20 -10.31
CA ILE A 207 8.03 1.87 -10.93
C ILE A 207 6.88 2.61 -10.24
N GLU A 208 6.77 2.54 -8.91
CA GLU A 208 5.71 3.27 -8.18
C GLU A 208 5.84 4.79 -8.37
N ALA A 209 7.06 5.35 -8.45
CA ALA A 209 7.27 6.76 -8.77
C ALA A 209 6.78 7.13 -10.17
N ALA A 210 7.07 6.31 -11.18
CA ALA A 210 6.59 6.52 -12.54
C ALA A 210 5.06 6.45 -12.63
N MET A 211 4.43 5.46 -11.99
CA MET A 211 2.98 5.35 -11.90
C MET A 211 2.34 6.55 -11.18
N ILE A 212 2.97 7.07 -10.11
CA ILE A 212 2.51 8.28 -9.42
C ILE A 212 2.64 9.50 -10.34
N ALA A 213 3.76 9.65 -11.04
CA ALA A 213 4.00 10.77 -11.95
C ALA A 213 3.02 10.80 -13.12
N ALA A 214 2.72 9.64 -13.71
CA ALA A 214 1.75 9.47 -14.79
C ALA A 214 0.29 9.45 -14.30
N ASN A 215 0.04 9.65 -13.01
CA ASN A 215 -1.29 9.51 -12.40
C ASN A 215 -1.99 8.18 -12.70
N MET A 216 -1.23 7.13 -12.98
CA MET A 216 -1.71 5.79 -13.29
C MET A 216 -2.22 5.11 -12.02
N ALA A 217 -3.49 4.72 -11.97
CA ALA A 217 -4.08 4.07 -10.81
C ALA A 217 -3.49 2.67 -10.58
N PRO A 218 -3.14 2.29 -9.34
CA PRO A 218 -2.40 1.05 -9.06
C PRO A 218 -3.20 -0.23 -9.28
N GLY A 219 -4.53 -0.13 -9.32
CA GLY A 219 -5.45 -1.26 -9.49
C GLY A 219 -5.87 -1.57 -10.93
N MET A 220 -5.39 -0.81 -11.94
CA MET A 220 -5.87 -0.95 -13.32
C MET A 220 -5.55 -2.32 -13.96
N ASN A 221 -4.45 -2.95 -13.57
CA ASN A 221 -3.94 -4.17 -14.21
C ASN A 221 -4.17 -5.43 -13.35
N ARG A 222 -5.24 -5.44 -12.56
CA ARG A 222 -5.60 -6.59 -11.72
C ARG A 222 -7.11 -6.73 -11.58
N SER A 223 -7.58 -7.87 -11.10
CA SER A 223 -8.97 -8.12 -10.73
C SER A 223 -9.18 -8.04 -9.22
N PHE A 224 -10.44 -7.89 -8.82
CA PHE A 224 -10.87 -7.81 -7.44
C PHE A 224 -11.97 -8.83 -7.14
N LEU A 225 -11.97 -9.37 -5.94
CA LEU A 225 -12.93 -10.41 -5.55
C LEU A 225 -14.38 -9.94 -5.68
N SER A 226 -14.63 -8.69 -5.32
CA SER A 226 -15.97 -8.11 -5.32
C SER A 226 -16.53 -7.74 -6.72
N GLU A 227 -15.76 -7.91 -7.80
CA GLU A 227 -16.29 -7.79 -9.16
C GLU A 227 -17.41 -8.81 -9.45
N SER A 228 -17.36 -9.94 -8.77
CA SER A 228 -18.38 -10.98 -8.89
C SER A 228 -19.64 -10.73 -8.03
N TRP A 229 -19.65 -9.72 -7.14
CA TRP A 229 -20.73 -9.49 -6.18
C TRP A 229 -21.85 -8.60 -6.74
N THR A 230 -22.53 -9.09 -7.77
CA THR A 230 -23.58 -8.33 -8.48
C THR A 230 -24.81 -7.99 -7.61
N ASN A 231 -24.95 -8.66 -6.46
CA ASN A 231 -25.97 -8.34 -5.45
C ASN A 231 -25.68 -7.03 -4.69
N LEU A 232 -24.40 -6.62 -4.58
CA LEU A 232 -23.95 -5.42 -3.85
C LEU A 232 -23.42 -4.33 -4.78
N ILE A 233 -22.73 -4.74 -5.85
CA ILE A 233 -21.97 -3.84 -6.71
C ILE A 233 -22.41 -4.06 -8.15
N PRO A 234 -23.15 -3.11 -8.75
CA PRO A 234 -23.46 -3.15 -10.19
C PRO A 234 -22.18 -3.21 -11.03
N LYS A 235 -22.12 -4.06 -12.03
CA LYS A 235 -20.94 -4.16 -12.93
C LYS A 235 -20.55 -2.82 -13.53
N LYS A 236 -21.52 -1.96 -13.79
CA LYS A 236 -21.29 -0.60 -14.30
C LYS A 236 -20.34 0.21 -13.41
N CYS A 237 -20.41 0.08 -12.08
CA CYS A 237 -19.51 0.80 -11.18
C CYS A 237 -18.04 0.43 -11.41
N TRP A 238 -17.75 -0.83 -11.76
CA TRP A 238 -16.40 -1.25 -12.11
C TRP A 238 -15.93 -0.68 -13.43
N TYR A 239 -16.79 -0.70 -14.47
CA TYR A 239 -16.48 -0.11 -15.78
C TYR A 239 -16.25 1.38 -15.66
N ASP A 240 -17.15 2.12 -15.02
CA ASP A 240 -17.04 3.56 -14.83
C ASP A 240 -15.72 3.92 -14.08
N ALA A 241 -15.34 3.15 -13.04
CA ALA A 241 -14.13 3.40 -12.28
C ALA A 241 -12.83 3.06 -13.06
N ILE A 242 -12.85 2.07 -13.95
CA ILE A 242 -11.73 1.76 -14.86
C ILE A 242 -11.63 2.82 -15.96
N ASP A 243 -12.75 3.26 -16.53
CA ASP A 243 -12.78 4.32 -17.53
C ASP A 243 -12.23 5.62 -16.93
N GLU A 244 -12.68 6.02 -15.74
CA GLU A 244 -12.12 7.15 -14.98
C GLU A 244 -10.61 7.02 -14.79
N ALA A 245 -10.14 5.84 -14.34
CA ALA A 245 -8.72 5.61 -14.12
C ALA A 245 -7.90 5.71 -15.41
N THR A 246 -8.47 5.27 -16.53
CA THR A 246 -7.84 5.34 -17.85
C THR A 246 -7.75 6.78 -18.36
N GLU A 247 -8.81 7.56 -18.20
CA GLU A 247 -8.85 8.98 -18.59
C GLU A 247 -7.91 9.85 -17.76
N MET A 248 -7.62 9.46 -16.52
CA MET A 248 -6.72 10.19 -15.63
C MET A 248 -5.24 9.97 -15.90
N VAL A 249 -4.86 8.99 -16.73
CA VAL A 249 -3.45 8.74 -17.05
C VAL A 249 -2.88 9.90 -17.87
N ASP A 250 -1.78 10.47 -17.38
CA ASP A 250 -0.99 11.47 -18.12
C ASP A 250 0.21 10.79 -18.80
N ASP A 251 0.04 10.41 -20.05
CA ASP A 251 1.07 9.80 -20.90
C ASP A 251 2.07 10.83 -21.47
N THR A 252 1.80 12.13 -21.27
CA THR A 252 2.65 13.22 -21.73
C THR A 252 3.66 13.69 -20.69
N VAL A 253 3.52 13.24 -19.45
CA VAL A 253 4.39 13.66 -18.34
C VAL A 253 5.85 13.31 -18.61
N LYS A 254 6.73 14.31 -18.48
CA LYS A 254 8.18 14.13 -18.62
C LYS A 254 8.79 13.95 -17.23
N VAL A 255 9.44 12.84 -17.02
CA VAL A 255 10.11 12.52 -15.76
C VAL A 255 11.55 12.12 -15.98
N ASP A 256 12.35 12.21 -14.94
CA ASP A 256 13.69 11.64 -14.88
C ASP A 256 13.77 10.74 -13.65
N ILE A 257 13.54 9.45 -13.89
CA ILE A 257 13.55 8.41 -12.85
C ILE A 257 14.62 7.40 -13.21
N GLN A 258 15.52 7.11 -12.28
CA GLN A 258 16.65 6.22 -12.50
C GLN A 258 16.73 5.18 -11.40
N GLY A 259 16.92 3.93 -11.79
CA GLY A 259 17.12 2.79 -10.89
C GLY A 259 18.47 2.14 -11.14
N TYR A 260 19.28 1.98 -10.08
CA TYR A 260 20.58 1.33 -10.16
C TYR A 260 20.64 0.16 -9.18
N ASP A 261 21.35 -0.87 -9.58
CA ASP A 261 21.75 -1.97 -8.72
C ASP A 261 23.08 -2.54 -9.20
N ILE A 262 23.82 -3.19 -8.32
CA ILE A 262 25.09 -3.84 -8.66
C ILE A 262 24.86 -5.18 -9.40
N ASP A 263 23.67 -5.75 -9.27
CA ASP A 263 23.28 -7.06 -9.83
C ASP A 263 22.55 -6.88 -11.15
N GLY A 264 23.18 -7.28 -12.25
CA GLY A 264 22.61 -7.18 -13.61
C GLY A 264 21.35 -8.00 -13.81
N GLU A 265 21.22 -9.17 -13.15
CA GLU A 265 20.01 -9.99 -13.25
C GLU A 265 18.81 -9.32 -12.58
N VAL A 266 19.05 -8.63 -11.46
CA VAL A 266 18.03 -7.85 -10.79
C VAL A 266 17.59 -6.65 -11.63
N ILE A 267 18.52 -5.99 -12.33
CA ILE A 267 18.22 -4.90 -13.28
C ILE A 267 17.39 -5.40 -14.47
N LYS A 268 17.67 -6.60 -14.98
CA LYS A 268 16.84 -7.21 -16.01
C LYS A 268 15.40 -7.44 -15.51
N ALA A 269 15.25 -8.00 -14.32
CA ALA A 269 13.94 -8.17 -13.68
C ALA A 269 13.21 -6.83 -13.46
N ALA A 270 13.94 -5.76 -13.09
CA ALA A 270 13.37 -4.42 -12.93
C ALA A 270 12.80 -3.86 -14.25
N ARG A 271 13.51 -4.04 -15.37
CA ARG A 271 13.03 -3.64 -16.71
C ARG A 271 11.77 -4.39 -17.11
N GLU A 272 11.76 -5.72 -16.93
CA GLU A 272 10.59 -6.55 -17.23
C GLU A 272 9.37 -6.19 -16.37
N ASN A 273 9.59 -5.84 -15.08
CA ASN A 273 8.53 -5.36 -14.21
C ASN A 273 7.99 -4.00 -14.66
N ALA A 274 8.86 -3.07 -15.08
CA ALA A 274 8.46 -1.76 -15.60
C ALA A 274 7.68 -1.87 -16.90
N GLU A 275 8.07 -2.77 -17.80
CA GLU A 275 7.35 -3.08 -19.03
C GLU A 275 5.94 -3.59 -18.73
N ARG A 276 5.80 -4.56 -17.81
CA ARG A 276 4.48 -5.05 -17.38
C ARG A 276 3.63 -3.97 -16.70
N ALA A 277 4.26 -3.03 -16.01
CA ALA A 277 3.57 -1.87 -15.43
C ALA A 277 3.22 -0.80 -16.47
N GLY A 278 3.75 -0.88 -17.71
CA GLY A 278 3.56 0.10 -18.77
C GLY A 278 4.32 1.42 -18.56
N VAL A 279 5.40 1.41 -17.77
CA VAL A 279 6.18 2.62 -17.41
C VAL A 279 7.68 2.51 -17.72
N ASP A 280 8.09 1.51 -18.48
CA ASP A 280 9.48 1.27 -18.86
C ASP A 280 10.13 2.45 -19.59
N HIS A 281 9.37 3.12 -20.44
CA HIS A 281 9.79 4.33 -21.18
C HIS A 281 10.08 5.54 -20.27
N MET A 282 9.62 5.51 -19.02
CA MET A 282 9.77 6.59 -18.04
C MET A 282 10.98 6.40 -17.12
N ILE A 283 11.63 5.21 -17.15
CA ILE A 283 12.62 4.82 -16.16
C ILE A 283 13.91 4.37 -16.84
N HIS A 284 15.03 4.91 -16.40
CA HIS A 284 16.35 4.42 -16.81
C HIS A 284 16.90 3.45 -15.77
N PHE A 285 16.99 2.16 -16.12
CA PHE A 285 17.61 1.13 -15.31
C PHE A 285 19.01 0.78 -15.78
N GLN A 286 19.99 0.75 -14.87
CA GLN A 286 21.38 0.46 -15.18
C GLN A 286 22.04 -0.38 -14.08
N GLU A 287 22.80 -1.40 -14.49
CA GLU A 287 23.76 -2.07 -13.61
C GLU A 287 24.85 -1.07 -13.24
N ARG A 288 24.85 -0.65 -11.97
CA ARG A 288 25.75 0.41 -11.50
C ARG A 288 25.90 0.33 -9.98
N PRO A 289 27.12 0.16 -9.45
CA PRO A 289 27.37 0.17 -8.02
C PRO A 289 27.17 1.57 -7.44
N VAL A 290 26.68 1.66 -6.19
CA VAL A 290 26.46 2.94 -5.49
C VAL A 290 27.74 3.81 -5.42
N ALA A 291 28.92 3.20 -5.42
CA ALA A 291 30.20 3.92 -5.46
C ALA A 291 30.37 4.82 -6.70
N GLN A 292 29.65 4.56 -7.77
CA GLN A 292 29.64 5.35 -8.99
C GLN A 292 28.48 6.36 -9.08
N LEU A 293 27.66 6.46 -8.03
CA LEU A 293 26.54 7.38 -8.01
C LEU A 293 27.03 8.83 -8.17
N SER A 294 26.60 9.47 -9.24
CA SER A 294 26.88 10.87 -9.57
C SER A 294 25.80 11.39 -10.51
N HIS A 295 25.46 12.65 -10.42
CA HIS A 295 24.50 13.27 -11.33
C HIS A 295 24.75 14.79 -11.45
N PRO A 296 24.66 15.39 -12.67
CA PRO A 296 24.88 16.82 -12.88
C PRO A 296 23.68 17.69 -12.46
N LYS A 297 22.45 17.15 -12.43
CA LYS A 297 21.25 17.90 -12.02
C LYS A 297 21.30 18.23 -10.53
N LYS A 298 20.77 19.40 -10.17
CA LYS A 298 20.61 19.86 -8.78
C LYS A 298 19.21 19.53 -8.26
N TYR A 299 19.06 19.60 -6.95
CA TYR A 299 17.77 19.43 -6.25
C TYR A 299 17.08 18.08 -6.50
N GLY A 300 17.83 17.03 -6.79
CA GLY A 300 17.32 15.68 -7.00
C GLY A 300 16.93 14.97 -5.69
N PHE A 301 16.37 13.78 -5.86
CA PHE A 301 15.96 12.92 -4.76
C PHE A 301 16.61 11.55 -4.88
N ILE A 302 17.16 11.06 -3.78
CA ILE A 302 17.40 9.64 -3.56
C ILE A 302 16.26 9.12 -2.71
N ILE A 303 15.54 8.09 -3.18
CA ILE A 303 14.53 7.37 -2.41
C ILE A 303 14.87 5.89 -2.53
N THR A 304 15.23 5.24 -1.41
CA THR A 304 15.89 3.94 -1.51
C THR A 304 15.68 3.04 -0.30
N ASN A 305 15.81 1.73 -0.53
CA ASN A 305 15.79 0.66 0.45
C ASN A 305 17.07 -0.18 0.34
N PRO A 306 18.21 0.31 0.87
CA PRO A 306 19.48 -0.42 0.79
C PRO A 306 19.45 -1.69 1.64
N PRO A 307 20.38 -2.64 1.43
CA PRO A 307 20.53 -3.81 2.28
C PRO A 307 20.73 -3.42 3.76
N TYR A 308 20.11 -4.16 4.67
CA TYR A 308 20.28 -3.97 6.13
C TYR A 308 20.89 -5.18 6.85
N GLY A 309 21.43 -6.13 6.08
CA GLY A 309 22.18 -7.25 6.63
C GLY A 309 21.32 -8.34 7.25
N GLU A 310 20.50 -8.99 6.46
CA GLU A 310 19.73 -10.16 6.89
C GLU A 310 20.65 -11.37 7.18
N ARG A 311 21.83 -11.42 6.54
CA ARG A 311 22.84 -12.46 6.74
C ARG A 311 24.06 -11.91 7.49
N ILE A 312 24.73 -12.77 8.27
CA ILE A 312 25.92 -12.40 9.06
C ILE A 312 27.04 -11.81 8.20
N GLU A 313 27.26 -12.38 6.99
CA GLU A 313 28.27 -11.90 6.06
C GLU A 313 27.92 -10.52 5.47
N GLU A 314 26.67 -10.26 5.20
CA GLU A 314 26.16 -8.96 4.74
C GLU A 314 26.37 -7.89 5.80
N LYS A 315 26.15 -8.19 7.09
CA LYS A 315 26.33 -7.24 8.21
C LYS A 315 27.73 -6.63 8.28
N LYS A 316 28.77 -7.39 7.96
CA LYS A 316 30.15 -6.92 7.99
C LYS A 316 30.43 -5.82 6.95
N ASN A 317 29.71 -5.84 5.83
CA ASN A 317 29.88 -4.91 4.72
C ASN A 317 29.01 -3.65 4.84
N LEU A 318 28.01 -3.64 5.72
CA LEU A 318 27.10 -2.51 5.88
C LEU A 318 27.81 -1.19 6.22
N PRO A 319 28.78 -1.15 7.16
CA PRO A 319 29.49 0.08 7.47
C PRO A 319 30.11 0.75 6.23
N ALA A 320 30.80 -0.04 5.41
CA ALA A 320 31.42 0.45 4.18
C ALA A 320 30.38 0.91 3.15
N LEU A 321 29.29 0.14 2.98
CA LEU A 321 28.21 0.47 2.06
C LEU A 321 27.54 1.80 2.40
N TYR A 322 27.15 1.98 3.67
CA TYR A 322 26.49 3.22 4.12
C TYR A 322 27.43 4.41 4.14
N LYS A 323 28.71 4.20 4.41
CA LYS A 323 29.73 5.23 4.27
C LYS A 323 29.85 5.69 2.81
N THR A 324 29.95 4.76 1.87
CA THR A 324 30.00 5.06 0.44
C THR A 324 28.74 5.81 -0.01
N LEU A 325 27.55 5.37 0.41
CA LEU A 325 26.30 6.07 0.12
C LEU A 325 26.34 7.52 0.64
N GLY A 326 26.80 7.71 1.88
CA GLY A 326 26.93 9.04 2.50
C GLY A 326 27.89 9.95 1.75
N GLU A 327 29.06 9.44 1.33
CA GLU A 327 30.05 10.16 0.54
C GLU A 327 29.48 10.58 -0.83
N ARG A 328 28.76 9.69 -1.52
CA ARG A 328 28.12 9.97 -2.80
C ARG A 328 26.97 10.97 -2.65
N PHE A 329 26.15 10.82 -1.61
CA PHE A 329 25.10 11.79 -1.31
C PHE A 329 25.66 13.19 -1.03
N LYS A 330 26.75 13.31 -0.27
CA LYS A 330 27.43 14.58 0.01
C LYS A 330 27.97 15.24 -1.26
N ALA A 331 28.37 14.46 -2.26
CA ALA A 331 28.87 14.96 -3.53
C ALA A 331 27.77 15.47 -4.47
N LEU A 332 26.51 15.12 -4.23
CA LEU A 332 25.36 15.56 -5.02
C LEU A 332 24.88 16.93 -4.53
N ASP A 333 25.01 17.95 -5.38
CA ASP A 333 24.66 19.32 -5.04
C ASP A 333 23.14 19.49 -4.84
N SER A 334 22.76 19.94 -3.66
CA SER A 334 21.36 20.28 -3.30
C SER A 334 20.37 19.11 -3.28
N TRP A 335 20.84 17.86 -3.22
CA TRP A 335 19.97 16.70 -3.20
C TRP A 335 19.37 16.43 -1.82
N SER A 336 18.21 15.77 -1.83
CA SER A 336 17.58 15.17 -0.64
C SER A 336 17.70 13.65 -0.71
N MET A 337 17.89 12.98 0.42
CA MET A 337 17.90 11.53 0.50
C MET A 337 16.86 11.05 1.50
N TYR A 338 16.09 10.07 1.07
CA TYR A 338 15.06 9.39 1.85
C TYR A 338 15.35 7.89 1.84
N LEU A 339 15.54 7.33 3.00
CA LEU A 339 16.13 6.02 3.18
C LEU A 339 15.32 5.22 4.19
N ILE A 340 14.78 4.05 3.79
CA ILE A 340 14.19 3.08 4.71
C ILE A 340 15.20 1.99 5.04
N THR A 341 15.45 1.75 6.32
CA THR A 341 16.41 0.71 6.77
C THR A 341 16.12 0.23 8.18
N ALA A 342 16.49 -1.03 8.46
CA ALA A 342 16.57 -1.59 9.81
C ALA A 342 17.97 -1.44 10.43
N TYR A 343 18.94 -0.91 9.69
CA TYR A 343 20.31 -0.76 10.17
C TYR A 343 20.42 0.43 11.14
N GLU A 344 20.60 0.17 12.42
CA GLU A 344 20.55 1.18 13.48
C GLU A 344 21.69 2.22 13.38
N ASP A 345 22.88 1.84 12.87
CA ASP A 345 24.02 2.72 12.70
C ASP A 345 24.01 3.52 11.39
N ALA A 346 22.91 3.54 10.63
CA ALA A 346 22.82 4.16 9.32
C ALA A 346 23.30 5.64 9.33
N GLU A 347 22.80 6.46 10.27
CA GLU A 347 23.18 7.89 10.38
C GLU A 347 24.68 8.06 10.63
N ARG A 348 25.26 7.19 11.49
CA ARG A 348 26.69 7.22 11.82
C ARG A 348 27.58 7.02 10.60
N TYR A 349 27.24 6.00 9.79
CA TYR A 349 28.07 5.68 8.61
C TYR A 349 27.79 6.58 7.41
N ILE A 350 26.56 7.08 7.25
CA ILE A 350 26.24 8.15 6.28
C ILE A 350 27.00 9.44 6.61
N GLY A 351 27.37 9.63 7.90
CA GLY A 351 28.12 10.80 8.34
C GLY A 351 27.28 12.07 8.47
N ARG A 352 25.96 11.94 8.53
CA ARG A 352 25.00 13.02 8.75
C ARG A 352 23.83 12.52 9.59
N LYS A 353 23.38 13.31 10.55
CA LYS A 353 22.13 13.07 11.26
C LYS A 353 20.94 13.42 10.36
N ALA A 354 19.92 12.60 10.37
CA ALA A 354 18.70 12.86 9.62
C ALA A 354 17.94 14.07 10.20
N ASP A 355 17.33 14.86 9.33
CA ASP A 355 16.49 15.99 9.75
C ASP A 355 15.18 15.50 10.38
N LYS A 356 14.70 14.35 9.90
CA LYS A 356 13.54 13.62 10.47
C LYS A 356 13.74 12.13 10.32
N ASN A 357 13.14 11.37 11.23
CA ASN A 357 12.96 9.93 11.06
C ASN A 357 11.54 9.52 11.45
N ARG A 358 11.10 8.41 10.88
CA ARG A 358 9.79 7.81 11.18
C ARG A 358 9.97 6.31 11.34
N LYS A 359 9.50 5.77 12.45
CA LYS A 359 9.44 4.33 12.66
C LYS A 359 8.34 3.74 11.80
N ILE A 360 8.67 2.73 10.98
CA ILE A 360 7.75 2.04 10.07
C ILE A 360 8.05 0.54 10.16
N TYR A 361 7.03 -0.30 9.99
CA TYR A 361 7.20 -1.73 9.91
C TYR A 361 7.13 -2.19 8.45
N ASN A 362 8.20 -2.85 7.99
CA ASN A 362 8.22 -3.58 6.72
C ASN A 362 7.98 -5.06 7.03
N GLY A 363 6.75 -5.52 6.85
CA GLY A 363 6.31 -6.82 7.37
C GLY A 363 6.43 -6.85 8.90
N MET A 364 7.18 -7.83 9.43
CA MET A 364 7.46 -7.95 10.88
C MET A 364 8.69 -7.17 11.32
N MET A 365 9.47 -6.63 10.38
CA MET A 365 10.72 -5.96 10.66
C MET A 365 10.50 -4.49 11.02
N LYS A 366 11.04 -4.08 12.16
CA LYS A 366 11.10 -2.69 12.56
C LYS A 366 12.15 -1.97 11.71
N THR A 367 11.74 -0.95 10.99
CA THR A 367 12.59 -0.10 10.16
C THR A 367 12.41 1.37 10.55
N TYR A 368 13.32 2.21 10.06
CA TYR A 368 13.24 3.66 10.16
C TYR A 368 13.33 4.28 8.79
N TYR A 369 12.47 5.25 8.52
CA TYR A 369 12.51 6.09 7.34
C TYR A 369 13.20 7.39 7.67
N TYR A 370 14.48 7.47 7.35
CA TYR A 370 15.33 8.64 7.56
C TYR A 370 15.16 9.63 6.41
N GLN A 371 15.10 10.91 6.75
CA GLN A 371 14.92 12.00 5.81
C GLN A 371 16.09 12.98 5.96
N PHE A 372 16.96 13.03 4.95
CA PHE A 372 18.08 13.95 4.85
C PHE A 372 17.70 15.01 3.82
N MET A 373 17.26 16.17 4.27
CA MET A 373 16.68 17.19 3.40
C MET A 373 17.77 18.07 2.78
N GLY A 374 17.71 18.26 1.49
CA GLY A 374 18.45 19.29 0.75
C GLY A 374 17.68 20.62 0.72
N PRO A 375 18.30 21.68 0.23
CA PRO A 375 17.66 22.98 0.08
C PRO A 375 16.54 22.92 -0.96
N LYS A 376 15.55 23.80 -0.80
CA LYS A 376 14.49 23.98 -1.81
C LYS A 376 15.08 24.69 -3.04
N PRO A 377 14.66 24.35 -4.27
CA PRO A 377 15.03 25.14 -5.44
C PRO A 377 14.56 26.60 -5.29
N PRO A 378 15.29 27.55 -5.86
CA PRO A 378 14.86 28.95 -5.86
C PRO A 378 13.48 29.08 -6.51
N ARG A 379 12.63 29.92 -5.96
CA ARG A 379 11.34 30.23 -6.59
C ARG A 379 11.60 30.85 -7.96
N ARG A 380 11.00 30.33 -9.02
CA ARG A 380 10.97 31.04 -10.31
C ARG A 380 10.35 32.41 -10.07
N LYS A 381 11.06 33.49 -10.41
CA LYS A 381 10.45 34.83 -10.46
C LYS A 381 9.39 34.77 -11.56
N THR A 382 8.13 34.95 -11.18
CA THR A 382 7.04 35.24 -12.11
C THR A 382 7.33 36.64 -12.68
N GLY A 383 7.97 36.74 -13.84
CA GLY A 383 8.33 38.05 -14.40
C GLY A 383 9.35 38.02 -15.54
N ASP A 384 9.42 36.97 -16.34
CA ASP A 384 9.97 37.11 -17.69
C ASP A 384 8.88 36.73 -18.69
N GLN A 385 8.02 37.73 -18.98
CA GLN A 385 7.35 37.80 -20.26
C GLN A 385 8.47 37.88 -21.29
N VAL A 386 8.66 36.82 -22.07
CA VAL A 386 9.46 36.87 -23.28
C VAL A 386 8.67 37.72 -24.25
N GLU A 387 9.07 38.98 -24.39
CA GLU A 387 8.75 39.80 -25.57
C GLU A 387 9.47 39.17 -26.77
N ALA A 388 8.67 39.01 -27.84
CA ALA A 388 8.95 38.72 -29.25
C ALA A 388 9.43 37.35 -29.64
#